data_783217b5879941232678f61ca37f80fa
#
_entry.id   783217b5879941232678f61ca37f80fa
#
_cell.length_a   1.000
_cell.length_b   1.000
_cell.length_c   1.000
_cell.angle_alpha   90.00
_cell.angle_beta   90.00
_cell.angle_gamma   90.00
#
_symmetry.space_group_name_H-M   'P 1'
#
loop_
_entity.id
_entity.type
_entity.pdbx_description
1 polymer ?
#
loop_
_entity_poly.entity_id
_entity_poly.type
_entity_poly.pdbx_seq_one_letter_code
_entity_poly.pdbx_strand_id
1 'polypeptide(L)'
;MNKQYQSRRWCWVYAIVCLLLFFPLPTQCAEPITPVLQVQSGKLTGLVLDPGSGLSVFRGIPYAAPPVGDLRWRPPRTPTTWEGVRACNQFSAIPWQRRTGTSKKSEDCLYLNVWTTAAGKEARLPVMVWIHGGGLNKGWGHIGKYDGSAFARQGVVLVSINYRLGPLGYLAHPALSAESDQGVSGNYGFLDQIASLEWVRKNIAAFGGDPDNVTIFGESAGGTSVAVLSVSPRARGLFHRAILQSPWMFGFTSSLAEPNTVALKRSTGSFSGAEELGSRWANKFVAGEGAAALTQLRKMSAQELVDAGSYDARVTVDGWLLPGRPVELFAQGKQADVPMMIGTTRNEGNYFIRYVGSKSRTEFEEKLNRFYGHAGGDVARLYPGDSAQELTGAGCLFCTDSWFLQPSRRMLQGMRHVKSAAYQYMFARPSKSYPKLGAPHAVELAYVFDTLNEKTASAQDRQLAQTMNRCWAQFARTGNPNAAGLPTWPAYTMEQRQYLVLDHEITQGARLRDKVCDVLDRASQDVYNKPPAGK
;
A
#
# COMPACT_ATOMS: atom_id res chain seq x y z
N MET A 1 -38.19 -3.91 83.11
CA MET A 1 -38.21 -5.28 83.65
C MET A 1 -37.11 -6.06 82.96
N ASN A 2 -35.99 -6.16 83.60
CA ASN A 2 -35.20 -7.32 84.06
C ASN A 2 -35.33 -8.58 83.14
N LYS A 3 -34.17 -9.04 82.58
CA LYS A 3 -33.22 -9.90 83.30
C LYS A 3 -31.95 -10.09 82.45
N GLN A 4 -30.81 -9.90 83.14
CA GLN A 4 -29.48 -10.43 82.82
C GLN A 4 -29.49 -11.95 82.68
N TYR A 5 -28.62 -12.52 81.87
CA TYR A 5 -27.85 -13.71 82.27
C TYR A 5 -26.48 -13.69 81.55
N GLN A 6 -25.48 -13.72 82.39
CA GLN A 6 -24.07 -13.98 82.09
C GLN A 6 -23.89 -15.45 81.68
N SER A 7 -22.94 -15.82 80.82
CA SER A 7 -21.73 -16.50 81.22
C SER A 7 -21.06 -17.29 80.08
N ARG A 8 -19.80 -17.18 80.14
CA ARG A 8 -18.70 -18.13 79.87
C ARG A 8 -18.01 -18.04 78.51
N ARG A 9 -16.82 -17.43 78.63
CA ARG A 9 -15.71 -17.54 77.70
C ARG A 9 -15.24 -18.98 77.55
N TRP A 10 -15.09 -19.44 76.27
CA TRP A 10 -14.16 -20.51 75.90
C TRP A 10 -13.26 -19.98 74.81
N CYS A 11 -11.95 -19.78 75.14
CA CYS A 11 -10.88 -19.54 74.19
C CYS A 11 -10.61 -20.82 73.40
N TRP A 12 -10.83 -20.81 72.10
CA TRP A 12 -10.21 -21.76 71.17
C TRP A 12 -9.23 -21.03 70.32
N VAL A 13 -7.92 -21.30 70.56
CA VAL A 13 -6.80 -20.86 69.75
C VAL A 13 -6.81 -21.79 68.53
N TYR A 14 -7.23 -21.28 67.37
CA TYR A 14 -6.97 -21.94 66.09
C TYR A 14 -5.61 -21.47 65.58
N ALA A 15 -4.63 -22.36 65.67
CA ALA A 15 -3.37 -22.22 64.95
C ALA A 15 -3.67 -22.42 63.43
N ILE A 16 -3.76 -21.31 62.68
CA ILE A 16 -3.79 -21.37 61.21
C ILE A 16 -2.35 -21.59 60.73
N VAL A 17 -2.01 -22.83 60.38
CA VAL A 17 -0.78 -23.16 59.64
C VAL A 17 -1.01 -22.68 58.19
N CYS A 18 -0.49 -21.50 57.88
CA CYS A 18 -0.39 -21.04 56.50
C CYS A 18 0.62 -21.91 55.76
N LEU A 19 0.14 -22.95 55.05
CA LEU A 19 0.88 -23.61 53.99
C LEU A 19 0.99 -22.63 52.81
N LEU A 20 2.09 -21.90 52.73
CA LEU A 20 2.49 -21.15 51.53
C LEU A 20 2.83 -22.17 50.45
N LEU A 21 1.82 -22.57 49.64
CA LEU A 21 2.03 -23.21 48.39
C LEU A 21 2.75 -22.21 47.46
N PHE A 22 4.09 -22.34 47.40
CA PHE A 22 4.87 -21.75 46.33
C PHE A 22 4.41 -22.40 44.99
N PHE A 23 3.40 -21.83 44.35
CA PHE A 23 3.22 -22.05 42.92
C PHE A 23 4.38 -21.35 42.23
N PRO A 24 5.24 -22.08 41.49
CA PRO A 24 6.20 -21.42 40.63
C PRO A 24 5.37 -20.61 39.63
N LEU A 25 5.54 -19.29 39.67
CA LEU A 25 5.06 -18.43 38.60
C LEU A 25 5.61 -19.02 37.30
N PRO A 26 4.80 -19.20 36.25
CA PRO A 26 5.32 -19.67 34.99
C PRO A 26 6.45 -18.73 34.58
N THR A 27 7.67 -19.25 34.56
CA THR A 27 8.81 -18.56 33.99
C THR A 27 8.42 -18.31 32.54
N GLN A 28 8.07 -17.08 32.22
CA GLN A 28 7.87 -16.64 30.86
C GLN A 28 9.21 -16.88 30.16
N CYS A 29 9.33 -17.98 29.40
CA CYS A 29 10.50 -18.23 28.60
C CYS A 29 10.72 -16.99 27.73
N ALA A 30 11.86 -16.34 27.90
CA ALA A 30 12.23 -15.21 27.06
C ALA A 30 12.17 -15.69 25.60
N GLU A 31 11.45 -14.97 24.75
CA GLU A 31 11.40 -15.30 23.31
C GLU A 31 12.83 -15.34 22.78
N PRO A 32 13.22 -16.40 22.04
CA PRO A 32 14.58 -16.54 21.56
C PRO A 32 14.91 -15.37 20.62
N ILE A 33 16.06 -14.74 20.86
CA ILE A 33 16.55 -13.61 20.08
C ILE A 33 17.48 -14.08 18.96
N THR A 34 17.54 -13.30 17.88
CA THR A 34 18.45 -13.57 16.75
C THR A 34 19.90 -13.27 17.12
N PRO A 35 20.89 -13.70 16.32
CA PRO A 35 22.22 -13.13 16.35
C PRO A 35 22.18 -11.61 16.21
N VAL A 36 23.20 -10.92 16.74
CA VAL A 36 23.38 -9.48 16.56
C VAL A 36 23.78 -9.21 15.11
N LEU A 37 22.98 -8.39 14.43
CA LEU A 37 23.28 -7.94 13.07
C LEU A 37 23.82 -6.51 13.07
N GLN A 38 24.76 -6.22 12.17
CA GLN A 38 25.27 -4.89 11.91
C GLN A 38 24.56 -4.28 10.70
N VAL A 39 23.92 -3.13 10.88
CA VAL A 39 23.40 -2.27 9.82
C VAL A 39 24.12 -0.92 9.84
N GLN A 40 23.92 -0.10 8.82
CA GLN A 40 24.62 1.19 8.69
C GLN A 40 24.45 2.09 9.93
N SER A 41 23.28 2.07 10.56
CA SER A 41 22.96 2.95 11.70
C SER A 41 23.34 2.39 13.08
N GLY A 42 23.76 1.11 13.17
CA GLY A 42 24.12 0.49 14.46
C GLY A 42 23.89 -1.03 14.47
N LYS A 43 23.98 -1.63 15.65
CA LYS A 43 23.74 -3.06 15.87
C LYS A 43 22.29 -3.30 16.28
N LEU A 44 21.70 -4.43 15.88
CA LEU A 44 20.34 -4.80 16.24
C LEU A 44 20.14 -6.31 16.41
N THR A 45 19.08 -6.68 17.13
CA THR A 45 18.57 -8.04 17.24
C THR A 45 17.07 -8.07 16.95
N GLY A 46 16.55 -9.22 16.54
CA GLY A 46 15.13 -9.50 16.34
C GLY A 46 14.68 -10.71 17.16
N LEU A 47 13.54 -11.27 16.79
CA LEU A 47 12.95 -12.46 17.40
C LEU A 47 13.10 -13.66 16.47
N VAL A 48 13.39 -14.82 17.02
CA VAL A 48 13.30 -16.09 16.32
C VAL A 48 11.89 -16.63 16.49
N LEU A 49 11.11 -16.68 15.42
CA LEU A 49 9.73 -17.16 15.43
C LEU A 49 9.65 -18.69 15.36
N ASP A 50 10.60 -19.32 14.67
CA ASP A 50 10.70 -20.77 14.52
C ASP A 50 12.19 -21.17 14.47
N PRO A 51 12.74 -21.71 15.58
CA PRO A 51 14.14 -22.15 15.63
C PRO A 51 14.46 -23.25 14.63
N GLY A 52 13.50 -24.14 14.31
CA GLY A 52 13.72 -25.26 13.40
C GLY A 52 14.02 -24.84 11.97
N SER A 53 13.33 -23.82 11.47
CA SER A 53 13.56 -23.26 10.14
C SER A 53 14.50 -22.03 10.15
N GLY A 54 14.83 -21.48 11.32
CA GLY A 54 15.55 -20.22 11.46
C GLY A 54 14.71 -18.99 11.14
N LEU A 55 13.38 -19.14 11.01
CA LEU A 55 12.48 -18.04 10.73
C LEU A 55 12.57 -16.99 11.82
N SER A 56 12.91 -15.79 11.42
CA SER A 56 13.15 -14.65 12.30
C SER A 56 12.44 -13.40 11.80
N VAL A 57 12.10 -12.50 12.73
CA VAL A 57 11.51 -11.20 12.42
C VAL A 57 12.23 -10.09 13.17
N PHE A 58 12.48 -8.99 12.46
CA PHE A 58 13.01 -7.76 13.00
C PHE A 58 11.94 -6.67 12.81
N ARG A 59 11.44 -6.11 13.90
CA ARG A 59 10.29 -5.20 13.92
C ARG A 59 10.75 -3.79 14.29
N GLY A 60 10.25 -2.78 13.58
CA GLY A 60 10.48 -1.37 13.94
C GLY A 60 11.92 -0.90 13.74
N ILE A 61 12.55 -1.24 12.62
CA ILE A 61 13.88 -0.73 12.24
C ILE A 61 13.70 0.65 11.59
N PRO A 62 14.32 1.72 12.09
CA PRO A 62 14.24 3.04 11.48
C PRO A 62 15.03 3.05 10.17
N TYR A 63 14.41 3.48 9.08
CA TYR A 63 15.08 3.67 7.79
C TYR A 63 15.33 5.15 7.45
N ALA A 64 14.66 6.06 8.18
CA ALA A 64 14.87 7.50 8.09
C ALA A 64 14.71 8.16 9.46
N ALA A 65 15.21 9.39 9.58
CA ALA A 65 14.99 10.21 10.77
C ALA A 65 13.49 10.56 10.94
N PRO A 66 12.99 10.72 12.17
CA PRO A 66 11.61 11.12 12.41
C PRO A 66 11.25 12.43 11.68
N PRO A 67 10.19 12.45 10.84
CA PRO A 67 9.80 13.63 10.07
C PRO A 67 8.93 14.59 10.91
N VAL A 68 9.44 15.03 12.04
CA VAL A 68 8.74 15.86 13.05
C VAL A 68 9.29 17.29 13.08
N GLY A 69 8.52 18.24 13.59
CA GLY A 69 8.93 19.63 13.73
C GLY A 69 9.34 20.25 12.39
N ASP A 70 10.57 20.75 12.30
CA ASP A 70 11.12 21.36 11.08
C ASP A 70 11.33 20.36 9.93
N LEU A 71 11.34 19.05 10.22
CA LEU A 71 11.41 18.00 9.21
C LEU A 71 10.02 17.60 8.66
N ARG A 72 8.93 18.10 9.24
CA ARG A 72 7.59 17.92 8.67
C ARG A 72 7.55 18.59 7.28
N TRP A 73 7.03 17.84 6.28
CA TRP A 73 6.98 18.25 4.87
C TRP A 73 8.37 18.56 4.27
N ARG A 74 9.37 17.79 4.66
CA ARG A 74 10.69 17.76 4.01
C ARG A 74 11.00 16.35 3.51
N PRO A 75 11.91 16.20 2.53
CA PRO A 75 12.44 14.89 2.16
C PRO A 75 12.98 14.15 3.37
N PRO A 76 12.87 12.79 3.41
CA PRO A 76 13.41 11.99 4.50
C PRO A 76 14.92 12.17 4.61
N ARG A 77 15.45 12.14 5.84
CA ARG A 77 16.87 12.20 6.13
C ARG A 77 17.36 10.86 6.68
N THR A 78 18.66 10.60 6.55
CA THR A 78 19.30 9.42 7.12
C THR A 78 18.93 9.28 8.61
N PRO A 79 18.61 8.06 9.09
CA PRO A 79 18.30 7.85 10.50
C PRO A 79 19.52 8.13 11.38
N THR A 80 19.28 8.58 12.60
CA THR A 80 20.33 8.75 13.60
C THR A 80 20.96 7.40 13.92
N THR A 81 22.28 7.36 14.03
CA THR A 81 23.01 6.19 14.52
C THR A 81 22.74 5.97 16.01
N TRP A 82 22.84 4.74 16.46
CA TRP A 82 22.69 4.39 17.87
C TRP A 82 23.89 3.57 18.37
N GLU A 83 24.18 3.72 19.65
CA GLU A 83 25.14 2.91 20.36
C GLU A 83 24.49 1.65 20.94
N GLY A 84 25.31 0.64 21.26
CA GLY A 84 24.83 -0.63 21.79
C GLY A 84 24.04 -1.46 20.77
N VAL A 85 23.16 -2.34 21.27
CA VAL A 85 22.34 -3.25 20.48
C VAL A 85 20.86 -2.88 20.62
N ARG A 86 20.23 -2.48 19.52
CA ARG A 86 18.80 -2.15 19.47
C ARG A 86 17.96 -3.44 19.40
N ALA A 87 17.03 -3.62 20.32
CA ALA A 87 16.05 -4.69 20.27
C ALA A 87 14.93 -4.34 19.27
N CYS A 88 14.89 -5.02 18.13
CA CYS A 88 13.87 -4.88 17.09
C CYS A 88 12.80 -5.98 17.24
N ASN A 89 12.14 -6.02 18.42
CA ASN A 89 11.17 -7.02 18.82
C ASN A 89 9.72 -6.52 18.83
N GLN A 90 9.49 -5.22 18.66
CA GLN A 90 8.18 -4.58 18.65
C GLN A 90 7.96 -3.75 17.37
N PHE A 91 6.75 -3.80 16.84
CA PHE A 91 6.36 -2.92 15.75
C PHE A 91 6.36 -1.46 16.20
N SER A 92 6.77 -0.57 15.30
CA SER A 92 6.73 0.88 15.53
C SER A 92 5.30 1.42 15.62
N ALA A 93 5.16 2.69 16.02
CA ALA A 93 3.93 3.42 15.81
C ALA A 93 3.57 3.47 14.31
N ILE A 94 2.27 3.47 14.01
CA ILE A 94 1.78 3.61 12.65
C ILE A 94 1.79 5.07 12.22
N PRO A 95 1.84 5.38 10.90
CA PRO A 95 1.70 6.74 10.40
C PRO A 95 0.42 7.40 10.90
N TRP A 96 0.48 8.70 11.18
CA TRP A 96 -0.68 9.44 11.64
C TRP A 96 -1.78 9.43 10.59
N GLN A 97 -2.98 8.99 10.96
CA GLN A 97 -4.14 8.81 10.10
C GLN A 97 -5.44 8.78 10.91
N ARG A 98 -6.58 8.97 10.26
CA ARG A 98 -7.88 8.89 10.93
C ARG A 98 -8.29 7.44 11.18
N ARG A 99 -9.03 7.19 12.28
CA ARG A 99 -9.75 5.94 12.57
C ARG A 99 -8.92 4.66 12.43
N THR A 100 -8.09 4.38 13.42
CA THR A 100 -7.23 3.16 13.46
C THR A 100 -7.43 2.32 14.73
N GLY A 101 -8.59 2.41 15.38
CA GLY A 101 -8.81 1.72 16.64
C GLY A 101 -7.79 2.15 17.71
N THR A 102 -7.20 1.18 18.42
CA THR A 102 -6.25 1.39 19.52
C THR A 102 -4.79 1.49 19.09
N SER A 103 -4.47 1.42 17.79
CA SER A 103 -3.08 1.48 17.31
C SER A 103 -2.43 2.82 17.66
N LYS A 104 -1.22 2.78 18.22
CA LYS A 104 -0.42 3.97 18.51
C LYS A 104 0.00 4.65 17.21
N LYS A 105 -0.38 5.91 17.03
CA LYS A 105 -0.05 6.74 15.88
C LYS A 105 1.09 7.71 16.21
N SER A 106 1.94 8.01 15.24
CA SER A 106 3.01 9.00 15.40
C SER A 106 3.40 9.57 14.03
N GLU A 107 3.94 10.78 14.01
CA GLU A 107 4.71 11.29 12.88
C GLU A 107 6.08 10.60 12.79
N ASP A 108 6.65 10.20 13.93
CA ASP A 108 7.78 9.28 13.99
C ASP A 108 7.32 7.87 13.61
N CYS A 109 7.25 7.61 12.30
CA CYS A 109 6.65 6.42 11.70
C CYS A 109 7.50 5.77 10.60
N LEU A 110 8.66 6.34 10.25
CA LEU A 110 9.49 5.89 9.14
C LEU A 110 10.33 4.66 9.52
N TYR A 111 9.63 3.54 9.68
CA TYR A 111 10.16 2.25 10.11
C TYR A 111 9.79 1.15 9.12
N LEU A 112 10.63 0.13 9.07
CA LEU A 112 10.39 -1.10 8.32
C LEU A 112 10.51 -2.34 9.22
N ASN A 113 10.03 -3.46 8.70
CA ASN A 113 10.13 -4.75 9.35
C ASN A 113 10.71 -5.75 8.35
N VAL A 114 11.48 -6.73 8.83
CA VAL A 114 12.14 -7.73 8.00
C VAL A 114 11.83 -9.13 8.51
N TRP A 115 11.37 -10.03 7.63
CA TRP A 115 11.23 -11.47 7.89
C TRP A 115 12.24 -12.22 7.04
N THR A 116 12.96 -13.17 7.65
CA THR A 116 13.98 -13.96 6.97
C THR A 116 14.22 -15.29 7.67
N THR A 117 14.73 -16.27 6.95
CA THR A 117 15.31 -17.52 7.50
C THR A 117 16.83 -17.53 7.48
N ALA A 118 17.46 -16.43 7.08
CA ALA A 118 18.89 -16.34 6.81
C ALA A 118 19.58 -15.17 7.54
N ALA A 119 19.07 -14.77 8.72
CA ALA A 119 19.68 -13.70 9.51
C ALA A 119 21.15 -13.97 9.82
N GLY A 120 22.03 -13.04 9.43
CA GLY A 120 23.49 -13.16 9.63
C GLY A 120 24.20 -14.17 8.71
N LYS A 121 23.54 -14.66 7.65
CA LYS A 121 24.10 -15.59 6.67
C LYS A 121 24.30 -14.92 5.32
N GLU A 122 25.34 -15.30 4.59
CA GLU A 122 25.57 -14.86 3.20
C GLU A 122 24.77 -15.73 2.22
N ALA A 123 23.43 -15.64 2.30
CA ALA A 123 22.54 -16.50 1.53
C ALA A 123 22.09 -15.92 0.20
N ARG A 124 22.21 -14.59 0.00
CA ARG A 124 21.76 -13.86 -1.20
C ARG A 124 20.35 -14.24 -1.66
N LEU A 125 19.40 -14.27 -0.70
CA LEU A 125 18.00 -14.56 -0.99
C LEU A 125 17.34 -13.39 -1.73
N PRO A 126 16.38 -13.65 -2.63
CA PRO A 126 15.57 -12.59 -3.23
C PRO A 126 14.86 -11.80 -2.14
N VAL A 127 14.76 -10.48 -2.35
CA VAL A 127 14.12 -9.54 -1.43
C VAL A 127 12.80 -9.07 -2.02
N MET A 128 11.74 -9.08 -1.23
CA MET A 128 10.45 -8.48 -1.59
C MET A 128 10.14 -7.33 -0.63
N VAL A 129 9.87 -6.13 -1.18
CA VAL A 129 9.54 -4.94 -0.39
C VAL A 129 8.07 -4.63 -0.58
N TRP A 130 7.30 -4.80 0.50
CA TRP A 130 5.86 -4.56 0.54
C TRP A 130 5.55 -3.09 0.80
N ILE A 131 4.78 -2.48 -0.11
CA ILE A 131 4.23 -1.12 0.01
C ILE A 131 2.72 -1.23 0.17
N HIS A 132 2.21 -0.90 1.36
CA HIS A 132 0.79 -1.05 1.66
C HIS A 132 -0.10 -0.05 0.91
N GLY A 133 -1.37 -0.41 0.72
CA GLY A 133 -2.40 0.45 0.16
C GLY A 133 -3.10 1.33 1.19
N GLY A 134 -4.27 1.82 0.83
CA GLY A 134 -5.12 2.65 1.67
C GLY A 134 -5.33 4.07 1.15
N GLY A 135 -5.25 4.28 -0.18
CA GLY A 135 -5.55 5.56 -0.84
C GLY A 135 -4.59 6.68 -0.46
N LEU A 136 -3.35 6.37 -0.10
CA LEU A 136 -2.32 7.29 0.41
C LEU A 136 -2.72 8.02 1.71
N ASN A 137 -3.86 7.67 2.31
CA ASN A 137 -4.42 8.34 3.50
C ASN A 137 -4.47 7.43 4.74
N LYS A 138 -4.35 6.12 4.57
CA LYS A 138 -4.43 5.12 5.65
C LYS A 138 -3.59 3.89 5.34
N GLY A 139 -3.36 3.07 6.37
CA GLY A 139 -2.60 1.82 6.26
C GLY A 139 -1.27 1.87 7.00
N TRP A 140 -0.63 0.72 7.13
CA TRP A 140 0.71 0.55 7.71
C TRP A 140 1.28 -0.81 7.32
N GLY A 141 2.61 -0.95 7.39
CA GLY A 141 3.32 -2.11 6.88
C GLY A 141 3.14 -3.41 7.67
N HIS A 142 2.63 -3.36 8.89
CA HIS A 142 2.48 -4.52 9.79
C HIS A 142 1.02 -4.85 10.14
N ILE A 143 0.08 -4.60 9.22
CA ILE A 143 -1.26 -5.17 9.34
C ILE A 143 -1.13 -6.70 9.32
N GLY A 144 -1.82 -7.41 10.23
CA GLY A 144 -1.63 -8.86 10.41
C GLY A 144 -1.70 -9.69 9.13
N LYS A 145 -2.51 -9.28 8.13
CA LYS A 145 -2.56 -9.93 6.83
C LYS A 145 -1.28 -9.78 5.98
N TYR A 146 -0.33 -8.94 6.37
CA TYR A 146 0.96 -8.73 5.70
C TYR A 146 2.11 -9.44 6.42
N ASP A 147 1.83 -10.43 7.26
CA ASP A 147 2.87 -11.24 7.90
C ASP A 147 3.75 -11.90 6.86
N GLY A 148 5.07 -11.68 6.97
CA GLY A 148 6.03 -12.12 5.98
C GLY A 148 6.52 -13.56 6.14
N SER A 149 6.02 -14.28 7.13
CA SER A 149 6.53 -15.62 7.50
C SER A 149 6.42 -16.64 6.37
N ALA A 150 5.31 -16.61 5.60
CA ALA A 150 5.11 -17.52 4.48
C ALA A 150 6.15 -17.28 3.36
N PHE A 151 6.40 -16.01 3.01
CA PHE A 151 7.46 -15.66 2.05
C PHE A 151 8.86 -16.05 2.55
N ALA A 152 9.14 -15.82 3.84
CA ALA A 152 10.43 -16.20 4.41
C ALA A 152 10.66 -17.72 4.35
N ARG A 153 9.62 -18.53 4.59
CA ARG A 153 9.68 -20.00 4.40
C ARG A 153 9.87 -20.42 2.95
N GLN A 154 9.52 -19.56 1.98
CA GLN A 154 9.83 -19.75 0.56
C GLN A 154 11.25 -19.32 0.19
N GLY A 155 12.09 -18.94 1.16
CA GLY A 155 13.45 -18.44 0.89
C GLY A 155 13.47 -17.04 0.28
N VAL A 156 12.58 -16.17 0.72
CA VAL A 156 12.52 -14.75 0.35
C VAL A 156 12.72 -13.90 1.60
N VAL A 157 13.53 -12.88 1.54
CA VAL A 157 13.56 -11.84 2.59
C VAL A 157 12.40 -10.87 2.34
N LEU A 158 11.40 -10.88 3.23
CA LEU A 158 10.31 -9.92 3.12
C LEU A 158 10.60 -8.68 3.97
N VAL A 159 10.44 -7.51 3.35
CA VAL A 159 10.49 -6.20 4.00
C VAL A 159 9.13 -5.54 3.87
N SER A 160 8.53 -5.07 4.99
CA SER A 160 7.34 -4.24 4.95
C SER A 160 7.65 -2.85 5.50
N ILE A 161 7.11 -1.81 4.87
CA ILE A 161 7.46 -0.42 5.20
C ILE A 161 6.23 0.37 5.65
N ASN A 162 6.45 1.32 6.56
CA ASN A 162 5.57 2.46 6.75
C ASN A 162 6.08 3.63 5.91
N TYR A 163 5.20 4.55 5.54
CA TYR A 163 5.51 5.83 4.88
C TYR A 163 4.49 6.89 5.30
N ARG A 164 4.83 8.18 5.18
CA ARG A 164 3.92 9.27 5.54
C ARG A 164 2.66 9.27 4.69
N LEU A 165 1.53 9.58 5.32
CA LEU A 165 0.19 9.49 4.75
C LEU A 165 -0.54 10.83 4.83
N GLY A 166 -1.62 10.95 4.02
CA GLY A 166 -2.52 12.09 4.04
C GLY A 166 -1.80 13.42 3.87
N PRO A 167 -2.23 14.46 4.59
CA PRO A 167 -1.60 15.79 4.46
C PRO A 167 -0.14 15.79 4.94
N LEU A 168 0.26 14.88 5.83
CA LEU A 168 1.65 14.79 6.32
C LEU A 168 2.61 14.22 5.28
N GLY A 169 2.10 13.37 4.36
CA GLY A 169 2.88 12.74 3.31
C GLY A 169 2.71 13.34 1.91
N TYR A 170 1.61 14.06 1.66
CA TYR A 170 1.23 14.42 0.29
C TYR A 170 0.74 15.86 0.12
N LEU A 171 0.88 16.74 1.12
CA LEU A 171 0.53 18.15 0.99
C LEU A 171 1.47 18.84 0.01
N ALA A 172 0.94 19.31 -1.13
CA ALA A 172 1.59 20.29 -1.98
C ALA A 172 1.11 21.69 -1.60
N HIS A 173 2.04 22.65 -1.52
CA HIS A 173 1.69 24.03 -1.15
C HIS A 173 2.75 24.98 -1.71
N PRO A 174 2.40 26.19 -2.20
CA PRO A 174 3.36 27.14 -2.76
C PRO A 174 4.55 27.46 -1.83
N ALA A 175 4.29 27.67 -0.52
CA ALA A 175 5.36 27.92 0.44
C ALA A 175 6.28 26.70 0.67
N LEU A 176 5.75 25.47 0.60
CA LEU A 176 6.55 24.26 0.68
C LEU A 176 7.43 24.08 -0.57
N SER A 177 6.89 24.39 -1.75
CA SER A 177 7.68 24.37 -2.98
C SER A 177 8.75 25.47 -2.99
N ALA A 178 8.45 26.65 -2.45
CA ALA A 178 9.40 27.75 -2.37
C ALA A 178 10.59 27.49 -1.44
N GLU A 179 10.40 26.71 -0.36
CA GLU A 179 11.51 26.31 0.54
C GLU A 179 12.25 25.05 0.09
N SER A 180 11.79 24.37 -0.96
CA SER A 180 12.42 23.19 -1.52
C SER A 180 13.51 23.57 -2.50
N ASP A 181 14.72 23.01 -2.37
CA ASP A 181 15.82 23.20 -3.32
C ASP A 181 15.44 22.81 -4.76
N GLN A 182 14.41 21.99 -4.93
CA GLN A 182 13.90 21.54 -6.22
C GLN A 182 12.66 22.30 -6.70
N GLY A 183 12.14 23.22 -5.90
CA GLY A 183 10.95 24.00 -6.23
C GLY A 183 9.66 23.15 -6.25
N VAL A 184 9.61 22.02 -5.54
CA VAL A 184 8.49 21.05 -5.54
C VAL A 184 8.04 20.66 -4.15
N SER A 185 6.78 20.19 -4.05
CA SER A 185 6.17 19.66 -2.82
C SER A 185 5.11 18.59 -3.14
N GLY A 186 4.62 17.86 -2.13
CA GLY A 186 3.47 16.97 -2.27
C GLY A 186 3.76 15.48 -2.38
N ASN A 187 4.99 15.05 -2.59
CA ASN A 187 5.34 13.65 -2.81
C ASN A 187 6.23 13.04 -1.69
N TYR A 188 6.12 13.54 -0.47
CA TYR A 188 7.01 13.11 0.64
C TYR A 188 6.87 11.63 0.98
N GLY A 189 5.63 11.08 0.89
CA GLY A 189 5.41 9.65 1.10
C GLY A 189 6.11 8.77 0.06
N PHE A 190 6.21 9.20 -1.21
CA PHE A 190 7.00 8.48 -2.23
C PHE A 190 8.50 8.62 -2.00
N LEU A 191 8.96 9.78 -1.50
CA LEU A 191 10.36 9.94 -1.09
C LEU A 191 10.72 9.03 0.08
N ASP A 192 9.78 8.82 1.03
CA ASP A 192 9.96 7.86 2.13
C ASP A 192 10.14 6.43 1.60
N GLN A 193 9.34 6.03 0.60
CA GLN A 193 9.47 4.73 -0.05
C GLN A 193 10.83 4.58 -0.75
N ILE A 194 11.32 5.62 -1.43
CA ILE A 194 12.67 5.63 -2.04
C ILE A 194 13.73 5.47 -0.95
N ALA A 195 13.64 6.22 0.15
CA ALA A 195 14.58 6.11 1.27
C ALA A 195 14.59 4.70 1.89
N SER A 196 13.44 4.03 1.96
CA SER A 196 13.36 2.64 2.41
C SER A 196 14.07 1.68 1.46
N LEU A 197 13.98 1.89 0.15
CA LEU A 197 14.69 1.09 -0.85
C LEU A 197 16.21 1.35 -0.82
N GLU A 198 16.63 2.59 -0.58
CA GLU A 198 18.04 2.93 -0.35
C GLU A 198 18.57 2.25 0.93
N TRP A 199 17.74 2.18 1.98
CA TRP A 199 18.07 1.43 3.18
C TRP A 199 18.23 -0.07 2.87
N VAL A 200 17.30 -0.67 2.13
CA VAL A 200 17.37 -2.08 1.68
C VAL A 200 18.66 -2.34 0.93
N ARG A 201 19.00 -1.53 -0.07
CA ARG A 201 20.25 -1.66 -0.83
C ARG A 201 21.50 -1.69 0.06
N LYS A 202 21.52 -0.90 1.12
CA LYS A 202 22.69 -0.76 2.00
C LYS A 202 22.78 -1.82 3.10
N ASN A 203 21.66 -2.41 3.51
CA ASN A 203 21.60 -3.15 4.76
C ASN A 203 21.05 -4.59 4.63
N ILE A 204 20.35 -4.93 3.55
CA ILE A 204 19.58 -6.18 3.48
C ILE A 204 20.47 -7.44 3.47
N ALA A 205 21.72 -7.30 3.07
CA ALA A 205 22.71 -8.39 3.11
C ALA A 205 22.90 -8.93 4.53
N ALA A 206 22.84 -8.09 5.58
CA ALA A 206 22.92 -8.53 6.97
C ALA A 206 21.78 -9.49 7.36
N PHE A 207 20.66 -9.44 6.64
CA PHE A 207 19.49 -10.30 6.83
C PHE A 207 19.49 -11.50 5.85
N GLY A 208 20.58 -11.71 5.13
CA GLY A 208 20.73 -12.77 4.14
C GLY A 208 20.10 -12.46 2.78
N GLY A 209 19.63 -11.23 2.55
CA GLY A 209 19.03 -10.79 1.28
C GLY A 209 20.06 -10.33 0.26
N ASP A 210 19.69 -10.41 -1.02
CA ASP A 210 20.47 -9.91 -2.15
C ASP A 210 20.03 -8.50 -2.52
N PRO A 211 20.86 -7.45 -2.31
CA PRO A 211 20.52 -6.09 -2.69
C PRO A 211 20.35 -5.89 -4.21
N ASP A 212 20.89 -6.81 -5.02
CA ASP A 212 20.78 -6.80 -6.48
C ASP A 212 19.62 -7.65 -7.00
N ASN A 213 18.78 -8.18 -6.09
CA ASN A 213 17.61 -8.97 -6.42
C ASN A 213 16.38 -8.53 -5.61
N VAL A 214 15.97 -7.28 -5.80
CA VAL A 214 14.87 -6.63 -5.07
C VAL A 214 13.62 -6.54 -5.93
N THR A 215 12.51 -7.05 -5.44
CA THR A 215 11.17 -6.91 -6.03
C THR A 215 10.35 -5.94 -5.16
N ILE A 216 9.85 -4.85 -5.75
CA ILE A 216 8.86 -4.01 -5.10
C ILE A 216 7.45 -4.52 -5.42
N PHE A 217 6.57 -4.56 -4.43
CA PHE A 217 5.19 -4.96 -4.65
C PHE A 217 4.22 -4.23 -3.72
N GLY A 218 3.01 -4.01 -4.21
CA GLY A 218 2.01 -3.27 -3.45
C GLY A 218 0.63 -3.39 -4.07
N GLU A 219 -0.38 -3.11 -3.26
CA GLU A 219 -1.79 -3.19 -3.66
C GLU A 219 -2.46 -1.83 -3.54
N SER A 220 -3.43 -1.52 -4.44
CA SER A 220 -4.18 -0.26 -4.40
C SER A 220 -3.24 0.95 -4.51
N ALA A 221 -3.25 1.86 -3.52
CA ALA A 221 -2.28 2.95 -3.43
C ALA A 221 -0.82 2.45 -3.33
N GLY A 222 -0.58 1.23 -2.81
CA GLY A 222 0.72 0.58 -2.87
C GLY A 222 1.09 0.16 -4.30
N GLY A 223 0.14 -0.38 -5.07
CA GLY A 223 0.31 -0.64 -6.50
C GLY A 223 0.55 0.64 -7.31
N THR A 224 -0.16 1.72 -6.95
CA THR A 224 0.10 3.08 -7.46
C THR A 224 1.53 3.53 -7.15
N SER A 225 1.98 3.30 -5.91
CA SER A 225 3.36 3.61 -5.50
C SER A 225 4.38 2.85 -6.35
N VAL A 226 4.16 1.55 -6.57
CA VAL A 226 5.02 0.74 -7.45
C VAL A 226 5.05 1.31 -8.88
N ALA A 227 3.90 1.74 -9.44
CA ALA A 227 3.84 2.38 -10.75
C ALA A 227 4.63 3.71 -10.78
N VAL A 228 4.49 4.57 -9.76
CA VAL A 228 5.24 5.83 -9.61
C VAL A 228 6.74 5.56 -9.54
N LEU A 229 7.17 4.62 -8.69
CA LEU A 229 8.58 4.24 -8.55
C LEU A 229 9.14 3.67 -9.86
N SER A 230 8.34 2.92 -10.61
CA SER A 230 8.75 2.34 -11.89
C SER A 230 9.09 3.37 -12.96
N VAL A 231 8.52 4.57 -12.89
CA VAL A 231 8.78 5.66 -13.84
C VAL A 231 9.60 6.81 -13.25
N SER A 232 9.86 6.78 -11.95
CA SER A 232 10.64 7.82 -11.27
C SER A 232 12.14 7.67 -11.57
N PRO A 233 12.81 8.72 -12.06
CA PRO A 233 14.27 8.68 -12.23
C PRO A 233 15.00 8.52 -10.88
N ARG A 234 14.34 8.89 -9.75
CA ARG A 234 14.90 8.81 -8.40
C ARG A 234 14.95 7.38 -7.84
N ALA A 235 14.13 6.48 -8.37
CA ALA A 235 14.07 5.08 -7.93
C ALA A 235 14.86 4.11 -8.83
N ARG A 236 15.48 4.60 -9.91
CA ARG A 236 16.22 3.75 -10.85
C ARG A 236 17.37 3.02 -10.15
N GLY A 237 17.47 1.70 -10.40
CA GLY A 237 18.50 0.84 -9.83
C GLY A 237 18.29 0.49 -8.34
N LEU A 238 17.15 0.85 -7.74
CA LEU A 238 16.81 0.45 -6.37
C LEU A 238 15.96 -0.83 -6.32
N PHE A 239 15.45 -1.28 -7.45
CA PHE A 239 14.69 -2.53 -7.57
C PHE A 239 14.92 -3.17 -8.95
N HIS A 240 14.63 -4.46 -9.06
CA HIS A 240 14.95 -5.33 -10.19
C HIS A 240 13.70 -6.02 -10.76
N ARG A 241 12.56 -5.96 -10.04
CA ARG A 241 11.24 -6.47 -10.45
C ARG A 241 10.14 -5.68 -9.78
N ALA A 242 8.94 -5.70 -10.38
CA ALA A 242 7.80 -4.99 -9.84
C ALA A 242 6.51 -5.81 -9.95
N ILE A 243 5.69 -5.81 -8.88
CA ILE A 243 4.36 -6.40 -8.89
C ILE A 243 3.34 -5.33 -8.50
N LEU A 244 2.43 -5.02 -9.42
CA LEU A 244 1.40 -4.01 -9.28
C LEU A 244 0.06 -4.71 -9.07
N GLN A 245 -0.45 -4.72 -7.84
CA GLN A 245 -1.73 -5.32 -7.50
C GLN A 245 -2.79 -4.21 -7.45
N SER A 246 -3.77 -4.28 -8.34
CA SER A 246 -4.88 -3.30 -8.42
C SER A 246 -4.40 -1.84 -8.32
N PRO A 247 -3.43 -1.40 -9.15
CA PRO A 247 -2.89 -0.05 -9.09
C PRO A 247 -4.00 0.97 -9.42
N TRP A 248 -4.30 1.86 -8.47
CA TRP A 248 -5.29 2.91 -8.63
C TRP A 248 -4.68 4.14 -9.30
N MET A 249 -4.55 4.08 -10.63
CA MET A 249 -3.84 5.11 -11.42
C MET A 249 -4.75 6.11 -12.12
N PHE A 250 -5.97 5.70 -12.33
CA PHE A 250 -6.99 6.50 -12.98
C PHE A 250 -8.21 6.50 -12.07
N GLY A 251 -8.86 7.60 -11.91
CA GLY A 251 -10.00 7.65 -11.04
C GLY A 251 -9.92 8.88 -10.14
N PHE A 252 -10.94 9.04 -9.36
CA PHE A 252 -11.09 10.17 -8.49
C PHE A 252 -10.65 9.83 -7.09
N THR A 253 -10.38 10.88 -6.36
CA THR A 253 -10.34 10.83 -4.91
C THR A 253 -11.66 10.31 -4.34
N SER A 254 -11.69 10.01 -3.06
CA SER A 254 -12.90 9.53 -2.37
C SER A 254 -14.12 10.46 -2.51
N SER A 255 -13.88 11.73 -2.83
CA SER A 255 -14.93 12.73 -3.09
C SER A 255 -15.44 12.74 -4.52
N LEU A 256 -14.83 12.02 -5.45
CA LEU A 256 -15.10 12.08 -6.90
C LEU A 256 -14.97 13.48 -7.50
N ALA A 257 -14.30 14.40 -6.81
CA ALA A 257 -14.21 15.79 -7.22
C ALA A 257 -12.98 16.08 -8.07
N GLU A 258 -11.88 15.39 -7.80
CA GLU A 258 -10.58 15.66 -8.43
C GLU A 258 -9.89 14.33 -8.80
N PRO A 259 -9.08 14.27 -9.86
CA PRO A 259 -8.32 13.07 -10.19
C PRO A 259 -7.28 12.74 -9.12
N ASN A 260 -6.91 11.46 -9.03
CA ASN A 260 -5.87 11.01 -8.09
C ASN A 260 -4.44 11.41 -8.49
N THR A 261 -4.24 11.81 -9.75
CA THR A 261 -2.95 12.27 -10.28
C THR A 261 -3.13 13.65 -10.90
N VAL A 262 -2.43 14.63 -10.38
CA VAL A 262 -2.55 16.05 -10.76
C VAL A 262 -1.17 16.68 -10.98
N ALA A 263 -1.12 17.74 -11.79
CA ALA A 263 0.10 18.54 -11.93
C ALA A 263 0.35 19.38 -10.66
N LEU A 264 1.62 19.68 -10.35
CA LEU A 264 1.98 20.47 -9.16
C LEU A 264 1.34 21.87 -9.17
N LYS A 265 1.63 22.66 -10.20
CA LYS A 265 1.22 24.08 -10.30
C LYS A 265 0.11 24.33 -11.29
N ARG A 266 -0.08 23.45 -12.25
CA ARG A 266 -0.97 23.68 -13.40
C ARG A 266 -2.31 23.02 -13.21
N SER A 267 -3.38 23.78 -13.34
CA SER A 267 -4.73 23.25 -13.52
C SER A 267 -4.89 22.69 -14.95
N THR A 268 -5.64 21.60 -15.09
CA THR A 268 -5.90 20.94 -16.38
C THR A 268 -7.41 20.77 -16.56
N GLY A 269 -7.98 21.43 -17.57
CA GLY A 269 -9.43 21.47 -17.76
C GLY A 269 -10.13 22.09 -16.55
N SER A 270 -11.08 21.34 -15.95
CA SER A 270 -11.79 21.74 -14.73
C SER A 270 -11.09 21.33 -13.44
N PHE A 271 -9.89 20.71 -13.51
CA PHE A 271 -9.18 20.16 -12.34
C PHE A 271 -8.05 21.08 -11.89
N SER A 272 -7.98 21.29 -10.58
CA SER A 272 -6.99 22.16 -9.95
C SER A 272 -5.61 21.49 -9.85
N GLY A 273 -4.55 22.31 -9.82
CA GLY A 273 -3.19 21.84 -9.49
C GLY A 273 -3.06 21.44 -8.01
N ALA A 274 -2.03 20.67 -7.70
CA ALA A 274 -1.81 20.15 -6.35
C ALA A 274 -1.58 21.28 -5.32
N GLU A 275 -0.84 22.34 -5.68
CA GLU A 275 -0.60 23.49 -4.81
C GLU A 275 -1.89 24.25 -4.51
N GLU A 276 -2.76 24.45 -5.50
CA GLU A 276 -4.06 25.09 -5.31
C GLU A 276 -4.96 24.27 -4.36
N LEU A 277 -4.99 22.94 -4.55
CA LEU A 277 -5.73 22.03 -3.68
C LEU A 277 -5.19 22.05 -2.25
N GLY A 278 -3.87 22.12 -2.10
CA GLY A 278 -3.21 22.21 -0.81
C GLY A 278 -3.44 23.54 -0.12
N SER A 279 -3.38 24.65 -0.84
CA SER A 279 -3.71 25.99 -0.31
C SER A 279 -5.16 26.05 0.17
N ARG A 280 -6.11 25.54 -0.61
CA ARG A 280 -7.52 25.44 -0.18
C ARG A 280 -7.71 24.63 1.11
N TRP A 281 -6.93 23.55 1.27
CA TRP A 281 -6.96 22.78 2.49
C TRP A 281 -6.29 23.52 3.66
N ALA A 282 -5.11 24.12 3.45
CA ALA A 282 -4.35 24.85 4.47
C ALA A 282 -5.12 26.07 5.00
N ASN A 283 -5.86 26.78 4.13
CA ASN A 283 -6.67 27.96 4.49
C ASN A 283 -7.84 27.64 5.44
N LYS A 284 -8.14 26.38 5.71
CA LYS A 284 -9.06 25.96 6.78
C LYS A 284 -8.50 26.24 8.18
N PHE A 285 -7.19 26.36 8.30
CA PHE A 285 -6.46 26.49 9.58
C PHE A 285 -5.80 27.87 9.71
N VAL A 286 -5.18 28.32 8.61
CA VAL A 286 -4.33 29.51 8.61
C VAL A 286 -4.58 30.28 7.31
N ALA A 287 -4.82 31.56 7.42
CA ALA A 287 -4.97 32.42 6.24
C ALA A 287 -3.61 32.71 5.58
N GLY A 288 -3.59 32.72 4.23
CA GLY A 288 -2.42 33.07 3.43
C GLY A 288 -1.61 31.87 2.96
N GLU A 289 -0.69 32.11 2.04
CA GLU A 289 0.08 31.07 1.33
C GLU A 289 1.60 31.19 1.54
N GLY A 290 2.05 32.17 2.33
CA GLY A 290 3.47 32.46 2.54
C GLY A 290 4.14 31.64 3.63
N ALA A 291 5.42 31.91 3.88
CA ALA A 291 6.23 31.25 4.90
C ALA A 291 5.65 31.37 6.32
N ALA A 292 4.97 32.48 6.65
CA ALA A 292 4.31 32.67 7.94
C ALA A 292 3.18 31.65 8.16
N ALA A 293 2.35 31.39 7.15
CA ALA A 293 1.30 30.38 7.19
C ALA A 293 1.90 28.98 7.38
N LEU A 294 2.98 28.64 6.66
CA LEU A 294 3.68 27.39 6.80
C LEU A 294 4.24 27.19 8.22
N THR A 295 4.83 28.24 8.81
CA THR A 295 5.33 28.22 10.18
C THR A 295 4.21 27.89 11.18
N GLN A 296 3.02 28.48 10.99
CA GLN A 296 1.86 28.19 11.84
C GLN A 296 1.37 26.74 11.66
N LEU A 297 1.26 26.26 10.41
CA LEU A 297 0.88 24.86 10.12
C LEU A 297 1.85 23.85 10.74
N ARG A 298 3.18 24.14 10.77
CA ARG A 298 4.17 23.27 11.43
C ARG A 298 4.02 23.21 12.94
N LYS A 299 3.48 24.24 13.59
CA LYS A 299 3.22 24.27 15.04
C LYS A 299 1.97 23.46 15.43
N MET A 300 1.07 23.20 14.50
CA MET A 300 -0.13 22.41 14.76
C MET A 300 0.22 20.94 15.02
N SER A 301 -0.56 20.28 15.87
CA SER A 301 -0.41 18.86 16.08
C SER A 301 -0.79 18.07 14.82
N ALA A 302 -0.21 16.88 14.66
CA ALA A 302 -0.59 15.97 13.58
C ALA A 302 -2.07 15.58 13.66
N GLN A 303 -2.63 15.52 14.85
CA GLN A 303 -4.04 15.24 15.08
C GLN A 303 -4.93 16.34 14.50
N GLU A 304 -4.67 17.60 14.81
CA GLU A 304 -5.42 18.73 14.27
C GLU A 304 -5.39 18.73 12.74
N LEU A 305 -4.21 18.57 12.14
CA LEU A 305 -4.03 18.56 10.68
C LEU A 305 -4.76 17.40 9.99
N VAL A 306 -4.80 16.21 10.62
CA VAL A 306 -5.39 15.01 10.01
C VAL A 306 -6.88 14.90 10.31
N ASP A 307 -7.34 15.29 11.51
CA ASP A 307 -8.73 15.11 11.94
C ASP A 307 -9.67 16.25 11.48
N ALA A 308 -9.17 17.45 11.28
CA ALA A 308 -9.98 18.65 10.95
C ALA A 308 -10.49 18.71 9.50
N GLY A 309 -10.30 17.70 8.68
CA GLY A 309 -10.87 17.66 7.34
C GLY A 309 -10.31 16.55 6.48
N SER A 310 -11.10 16.11 5.50
CA SER A 310 -10.60 15.22 4.47
C SER A 310 -9.55 15.94 3.63
N TYR A 311 -8.31 15.51 3.69
CA TYR A 311 -7.31 15.78 2.67
C TYR A 311 -7.22 14.54 1.78
N ASP A 312 -7.56 14.70 0.52
CA ASP A 312 -7.41 13.62 -0.46
C ASP A 312 -5.98 13.64 -0.98
N ALA A 313 -5.13 12.78 -0.43
CA ALA A 313 -3.76 12.62 -0.89
C ALA A 313 -3.72 12.17 -2.36
N ARG A 314 -2.81 12.75 -3.14
CA ARG A 314 -2.70 12.54 -4.59
C ARG A 314 -1.28 12.26 -5.02
N VAL A 315 -1.17 11.68 -6.19
CA VAL A 315 0.08 11.60 -6.94
C VAL A 315 0.31 12.95 -7.62
N THR A 316 1.40 13.62 -7.30
CA THR A 316 1.73 14.94 -7.85
C THR A 316 2.77 14.81 -8.97
N VAL A 317 2.43 15.23 -10.17
CA VAL A 317 3.38 15.36 -11.29
C VAL A 317 4.15 16.66 -11.06
N ASP A 318 5.37 16.53 -10.52
CA ASP A 318 6.19 17.64 -10.05
C ASP A 318 7.40 17.96 -10.96
N GLY A 319 7.64 17.10 -11.95
CA GLY A 319 8.76 17.23 -12.89
C GLY A 319 10.10 16.72 -12.34
N TRP A 320 10.24 16.50 -11.04
CA TRP A 320 11.47 16.08 -10.38
C TRP A 320 11.43 14.62 -9.91
N LEU A 321 10.50 14.26 -9.02
CA LEU A 321 10.29 12.87 -8.64
C LEU A 321 9.50 12.15 -9.72
N LEU A 322 8.46 12.81 -10.23
CA LEU A 322 7.54 12.27 -11.22
C LEU A 322 7.43 13.23 -12.42
N PRO A 323 8.14 12.93 -13.53
CA PRO A 323 8.22 13.83 -14.69
C PRO A 323 6.95 13.87 -15.54
N GLY A 324 6.00 12.96 -15.32
CA GLY A 324 4.73 12.87 -16.06
C GLY A 324 3.79 11.87 -15.40
N ARG A 325 2.57 11.73 -15.93
CA ARG A 325 1.63 10.73 -15.42
C ARG A 325 2.17 9.32 -15.68
N PRO A 326 2.17 8.40 -14.69
CA PRO A 326 2.79 7.09 -14.84
C PRO A 326 2.28 6.32 -16.06
N VAL A 327 0.98 6.26 -16.28
CA VAL A 327 0.39 5.55 -17.43
C VAL A 327 0.89 6.10 -18.78
N GLU A 328 1.12 7.40 -18.89
CA GLU A 328 1.65 8.05 -20.10
C GLU A 328 3.15 7.78 -20.27
N LEU A 329 3.88 7.80 -19.15
CA LEU A 329 5.32 7.47 -19.16
C LEU A 329 5.54 6.01 -19.56
N PHE A 330 4.68 5.08 -19.13
CA PHE A 330 4.68 3.71 -19.63
C PHE A 330 4.41 3.63 -21.14
N ALA A 331 3.41 4.38 -21.63
CA ALA A 331 3.12 4.44 -23.06
C ALA A 331 4.28 5.00 -23.92
N GLN A 332 5.17 5.78 -23.28
CA GLN A 332 6.38 6.34 -23.91
C GLN A 332 7.64 5.47 -23.69
N GLY A 333 7.53 4.33 -22.99
CA GLY A 333 8.69 3.48 -22.68
C GLY A 333 9.66 4.09 -21.65
N LYS A 334 9.16 4.96 -20.76
CA LYS A 334 9.99 5.65 -19.76
C LYS A 334 10.09 4.90 -18.42
N GLN A 335 9.39 3.79 -18.27
CA GLN A 335 9.49 2.91 -17.11
C GLN A 335 10.87 2.23 -17.02
N ALA A 336 11.18 1.71 -15.82
CA ALA A 336 12.33 0.84 -15.63
C ALA A 336 12.17 -0.44 -16.48
N ASP A 337 13.24 -0.87 -17.13
CA ASP A 337 13.28 -2.14 -17.87
C ASP A 337 13.51 -3.30 -16.89
N VAL A 338 12.45 -3.69 -16.21
CA VAL A 338 12.43 -4.80 -15.25
C VAL A 338 11.19 -5.68 -15.47
N PRO A 339 11.24 -6.98 -15.19
CA PRO A 339 10.05 -7.83 -15.25
C PRO A 339 8.92 -7.28 -14.38
N MET A 340 7.68 -7.32 -14.89
CA MET A 340 6.50 -6.81 -14.19
C MET A 340 5.37 -7.84 -14.14
N MET A 341 4.67 -7.89 -13.00
CA MET A 341 3.41 -8.58 -12.85
C MET A 341 2.34 -7.56 -12.50
N ILE A 342 1.25 -7.49 -13.27
CA ILE A 342 0.19 -6.50 -13.07
C ILE A 342 -1.15 -7.24 -13.07
N GLY A 343 -1.98 -7.01 -12.05
CA GLY A 343 -3.28 -7.64 -11.98
C GLY A 343 -4.32 -6.86 -11.20
N THR A 344 -5.56 -7.33 -11.29
CA THR A 344 -6.74 -6.75 -10.65
C THR A 344 -7.62 -7.84 -10.06
N THR A 345 -8.54 -7.46 -9.18
CA THR A 345 -9.62 -8.34 -8.77
C THR A 345 -10.81 -8.21 -9.74
N ARG A 346 -11.66 -9.26 -9.80
CA ARG A 346 -12.81 -9.28 -10.72
C ARG A 346 -13.85 -8.22 -10.40
N ASN A 347 -14.04 -7.87 -9.15
CA ASN A 347 -15.12 -7.00 -8.67
C ASN A 347 -14.60 -5.83 -7.83
N GLU A 348 -13.54 -5.17 -8.27
CA GLU A 348 -12.89 -4.04 -7.59
C GLU A 348 -13.90 -3.01 -7.07
N GLY A 349 -14.79 -2.56 -7.95
CA GLY A 349 -15.75 -1.49 -7.69
C GLY A 349 -16.78 -1.82 -6.62
N ASN A 350 -17.02 -3.10 -6.31
CA ASN A 350 -17.97 -3.50 -5.29
C ASN A 350 -17.53 -3.06 -3.87
N TYR A 351 -16.23 -2.86 -3.66
CA TYR A 351 -15.71 -2.25 -2.44
C TYR A 351 -16.04 -0.75 -2.36
N PHE A 352 -16.19 -0.08 -3.51
CA PHE A 352 -16.41 1.35 -3.64
C PHE A 352 -17.87 1.74 -3.89
N ILE A 353 -18.81 0.82 -3.70
CA ILE A 353 -20.24 0.97 -4.00
C ILE A 353 -20.85 2.29 -3.51
N ARG A 354 -20.45 2.75 -2.32
CA ARG A 354 -20.95 4.01 -1.74
C ARG A 354 -20.51 5.27 -2.49
N TYR A 355 -19.50 5.18 -3.34
CA TYR A 355 -18.97 6.32 -4.11
C TYR A 355 -19.47 6.34 -5.56
N VAL A 356 -19.84 5.18 -6.09
CA VAL A 356 -20.13 5.01 -7.52
C VAL A 356 -21.61 4.76 -7.83
N GLY A 357 -22.44 4.46 -6.82
CA GLY A 357 -23.87 4.27 -6.97
C GLY A 357 -24.59 5.52 -7.48
N SER A 358 -25.65 5.37 -8.26
CA SER A 358 -26.50 6.43 -8.78
C SER A 358 -27.96 6.06 -8.61
N LYS A 359 -28.83 7.06 -8.38
CA LYS A 359 -30.26 6.87 -8.16
C LYS A 359 -31.07 6.87 -9.44
N SER A 360 -30.54 7.50 -10.50
CA SER A 360 -31.19 7.61 -11.80
C SER A 360 -30.15 7.54 -12.91
N ARG A 361 -30.62 7.21 -14.12
CA ARG A 361 -29.77 7.22 -15.32
C ARG A 361 -29.17 8.59 -15.58
N THR A 362 -29.94 9.65 -15.42
CA THR A 362 -29.46 11.04 -15.55
C THR A 362 -28.31 11.32 -14.59
N GLU A 363 -28.44 10.99 -13.30
CA GLU A 363 -27.36 11.17 -12.32
C GLU A 363 -26.09 10.40 -12.69
N PHE A 364 -26.25 9.16 -13.19
CA PHE A 364 -25.12 8.35 -13.66
C PHE A 364 -24.42 8.99 -14.85
N GLU A 365 -25.15 9.46 -15.84
CA GLU A 365 -24.61 10.15 -17.01
C GLU A 365 -23.95 11.49 -16.65
N GLU A 366 -24.55 12.27 -15.76
CA GLU A 366 -23.96 13.52 -15.24
C GLU A 366 -22.61 13.26 -14.58
N LYS A 367 -22.50 12.21 -13.76
CA LYS A 367 -21.22 11.81 -13.16
C LYS A 367 -20.18 11.49 -14.23
N LEU A 368 -20.55 10.74 -15.26
CA LEU A 368 -19.64 10.39 -16.35
C LEU A 368 -19.29 11.57 -17.25
N ASN A 369 -20.25 12.48 -17.52
CA ASN A 369 -20.02 13.71 -18.26
C ASN A 369 -19.08 14.66 -17.53
N ARG A 370 -19.16 14.74 -16.20
CA ARG A 370 -18.20 15.49 -15.39
C ARG A 370 -16.78 14.95 -15.55
N PHE A 371 -16.66 13.65 -15.74
CA PHE A 371 -15.39 12.93 -15.90
C PHE A 371 -14.81 13.06 -17.31
N TYR A 372 -15.61 12.71 -18.29
CA TYR A 372 -15.17 12.53 -19.69
C TYR A 372 -15.67 13.63 -20.63
N GLY A 373 -16.36 14.66 -20.09
CA GLY A 373 -16.95 15.71 -20.91
C GLY A 373 -17.94 15.13 -21.92
N HIS A 374 -17.84 15.52 -23.17
CA HIS A 374 -18.74 15.06 -24.24
C HIS A 374 -18.67 13.53 -24.50
N ALA A 375 -17.57 12.88 -24.14
CA ALA A 375 -17.44 11.42 -24.28
C ALA A 375 -18.17 10.64 -23.16
N GLY A 376 -18.70 11.32 -22.13
CA GLY A 376 -19.35 10.67 -20.99
C GLY A 376 -20.58 9.85 -21.38
N GLY A 377 -21.36 10.31 -22.39
CA GLY A 377 -22.49 9.56 -22.93
C GLY A 377 -22.09 8.25 -23.61
N ASP A 378 -20.96 8.24 -24.35
CA ASP A 378 -20.43 7.02 -24.95
C ASP A 378 -19.98 6.02 -23.90
N VAL A 379 -19.30 6.51 -22.86
CA VAL A 379 -18.90 5.69 -21.71
C VAL A 379 -20.15 5.15 -20.99
N ALA A 380 -21.17 5.97 -20.76
CA ALA A 380 -22.39 5.56 -20.08
C ALA A 380 -23.10 4.39 -20.79
N ARG A 381 -23.08 4.35 -22.12
CA ARG A 381 -23.67 3.26 -22.90
C ARG A 381 -23.01 1.89 -22.67
N LEU A 382 -21.77 1.85 -22.19
CA LEU A 382 -21.09 0.60 -21.82
C LEU A 382 -21.66 -0.06 -20.55
N TYR A 383 -22.41 0.70 -19.76
CA TYR A 383 -22.90 0.31 -18.44
C TYR A 383 -24.43 0.53 -18.38
N PRO A 384 -25.22 -0.38 -18.97
CA PRO A 384 -26.67 -0.28 -18.98
C PRO A 384 -27.27 -0.44 -17.58
N GLY A 385 -28.51 0.04 -17.41
CA GLY A 385 -29.29 -0.03 -16.19
C GLY A 385 -30.21 1.17 -16.07
N ASP A 386 -31.44 0.92 -15.57
CA ASP A 386 -32.48 1.92 -15.42
C ASP A 386 -32.94 2.05 -13.97
N SER A 387 -32.92 0.95 -13.21
CA SER A 387 -33.20 0.97 -11.77
C SER A 387 -31.98 1.39 -10.94
N ALA A 388 -32.20 1.95 -9.76
CA ALA A 388 -31.13 2.32 -8.84
C ALA A 388 -30.19 1.15 -8.47
N GLN A 389 -30.71 -0.07 -8.41
CA GLN A 389 -29.93 -1.27 -8.17
C GLN A 389 -29.03 -1.61 -9.35
N GLU A 390 -29.55 -1.58 -10.56
CA GLU A 390 -28.77 -1.83 -11.80
C GLU A 390 -27.71 -0.75 -12.00
N LEU A 391 -28.05 0.53 -11.79
CA LEU A 391 -27.14 1.65 -11.88
C LEU A 391 -26.03 1.59 -10.81
N THR A 392 -26.32 1.05 -9.64
CA THR A 392 -25.30 0.78 -8.63
C THR A 392 -24.33 -0.31 -9.13
N GLY A 393 -24.84 -1.38 -9.73
CA GLY A 393 -24.02 -2.41 -10.36
C GLY A 393 -23.18 -1.87 -11.53
N ALA A 394 -23.79 -1.05 -12.39
CA ALA A 394 -23.13 -0.33 -13.48
C ALA A 394 -21.99 0.55 -12.99
N GLY A 395 -22.21 1.31 -11.91
CA GLY A 395 -21.19 2.13 -11.26
C GLY A 395 -20.04 1.31 -10.68
N CYS A 396 -20.34 0.15 -10.06
CA CYS A 396 -19.30 -0.76 -9.56
C CYS A 396 -18.46 -1.33 -10.73
N LEU A 397 -19.10 -1.72 -11.82
CA LEU A 397 -18.40 -2.23 -13.00
C LEU A 397 -17.56 -1.14 -13.67
N PHE A 398 -18.13 0.07 -13.83
CA PHE A 398 -17.40 1.24 -14.30
C PHE A 398 -16.14 1.51 -13.45
N CYS A 399 -16.27 1.47 -12.13
CA CYS A 399 -15.13 1.64 -11.21
C CYS A 399 -14.07 0.56 -11.44
N THR A 400 -14.48 -0.72 -11.56
CA THR A 400 -13.56 -1.83 -11.85
C THR A 400 -12.78 -1.57 -13.14
N ASP A 401 -13.49 -1.21 -14.19
CA ASP A 401 -12.89 -1.02 -15.51
C ASP A 401 -12.02 0.23 -15.60
N SER A 402 -12.52 1.38 -15.09
CA SER A 402 -11.86 2.67 -15.31
C SER A 402 -10.76 3.01 -14.28
N TRP A 403 -10.94 2.57 -13.02
CA TRP A 403 -9.96 2.92 -11.98
C TRP A 403 -8.79 1.94 -11.92
N PHE A 404 -9.01 0.67 -12.27
CA PHE A 404 -8.04 -0.40 -12.07
C PHE A 404 -7.64 -1.12 -13.36
N LEU A 405 -8.62 -1.65 -14.12
CA LEU A 405 -8.32 -2.50 -15.26
C LEU A 405 -7.72 -1.73 -16.44
N GLN A 406 -8.37 -0.65 -16.87
CA GLN A 406 -7.92 0.15 -18.02
C GLN A 406 -6.50 0.72 -17.81
N PRO A 407 -6.14 1.34 -16.64
CA PRO A 407 -4.76 1.79 -16.42
C PRO A 407 -3.77 0.64 -16.32
N SER A 408 -4.15 -0.50 -15.72
CA SER A 408 -3.32 -1.71 -15.71
C SER A 408 -3.02 -2.21 -17.11
N ARG A 409 -4.04 -2.26 -17.99
CA ARG A 409 -3.89 -2.64 -19.40
C ARG A 409 -2.93 -1.68 -20.12
N ARG A 410 -3.06 -0.38 -19.93
CA ARG A 410 -2.18 0.62 -20.57
C ARG A 410 -0.72 0.45 -20.13
N MET A 411 -0.47 0.18 -18.86
CA MET A 411 0.88 -0.10 -18.37
C MET A 411 1.44 -1.39 -18.96
N LEU A 412 0.64 -2.47 -19.03
CA LEU A 412 1.03 -3.72 -19.70
C LEU A 412 1.35 -3.50 -21.19
N GLN A 413 0.54 -2.72 -21.89
CA GLN A 413 0.81 -2.34 -23.28
C GLN A 413 2.10 -1.52 -23.43
N GLY A 414 2.45 -0.70 -22.42
CA GLY A 414 3.70 0.06 -22.37
C GLY A 414 4.93 -0.83 -22.25
N MET A 415 4.80 -2.07 -21.74
CA MET A 415 5.91 -3.01 -21.64
C MET A 415 6.49 -3.45 -22.99
N ARG A 416 5.77 -3.25 -24.12
CA ARG A 416 6.31 -3.46 -25.47
C ARG A 416 7.54 -2.58 -25.79
N HIS A 417 7.76 -1.51 -25.05
CA HIS A 417 8.87 -0.58 -25.27
C HIS A 417 10.13 -0.95 -24.48
N VAL A 418 10.09 -1.98 -23.66
CA VAL A 418 11.21 -2.51 -22.87
C VAL A 418 11.42 -3.99 -23.19
N LYS A 419 12.57 -4.55 -22.77
CA LYS A 419 12.94 -5.95 -23.09
C LYS A 419 12.36 -6.95 -22.10
N SER A 420 12.11 -6.50 -20.88
CA SER A 420 11.64 -7.35 -19.79
C SER A 420 10.21 -7.84 -20.01
N ALA A 421 9.93 -9.09 -19.62
CA ALA A 421 8.61 -9.70 -19.71
C ALA A 421 7.60 -9.07 -18.74
N ALA A 422 6.33 -9.11 -19.12
CA ALA A 422 5.22 -8.77 -18.25
C ALA A 422 4.24 -9.95 -18.14
N TYR A 423 3.53 -10.01 -17.01
CA TYR A 423 2.54 -11.03 -16.71
C TYR A 423 1.27 -10.35 -16.19
N GLN A 424 0.11 -10.83 -16.64
CA GLN A 424 -1.18 -10.30 -16.20
C GLN A 424 -1.96 -11.35 -15.42
N TYR A 425 -2.69 -10.92 -14.37
CA TYR A 425 -3.67 -11.78 -13.69
C TYR A 425 -4.99 -11.06 -13.41
N MET A 426 -6.03 -11.85 -13.19
CA MET A 426 -7.29 -11.44 -12.60
C MET A 426 -7.60 -12.36 -11.43
N PHE A 427 -7.67 -11.82 -10.21
CA PHE A 427 -8.12 -12.59 -9.06
C PHE A 427 -9.66 -12.64 -9.06
N ALA A 428 -10.20 -13.85 -9.05
CA ALA A 428 -11.62 -14.08 -9.27
C ALA A 428 -12.33 -14.81 -8.12
N ARG A 429 -11.58 -15.28 -7.12
CA ARG A 429 -12.13 -16.01 -5.98
C ARG A 429 -13.05 -15.13 -5.13
N PRO A 430 -14.34 -15.47 -4.98
CA PRO A 430 -15.25 -14.67 -4.16
C PRO A 430 -14.86 -14.66 -2.68
N SER A 431 -15.04 -13.51 -2.05
CA SER A 431 -14.80 -13.35 -0.62
C SER A 431 -15.83 -14.13 0.20
N LYS A 432 -15.36 -14.99 1.11
CA LYS A 432 -16.26 -15.66 2.08
C LYS A 432 -16.77 -14.72 3.15
N SER A 433 -15.99 -13.73 3.56
CA SER A 433 -16.41 -12.74 4.54
C SER A 433 -17.45 -11.76 3.99
N TYR A 434 -17.44 -11.53 2.67
CA TYR A 434 -18.34 -10.59 1.98
C TYR A 434 -18.86 -11.19 0.67
N PRO A 435 -19.63 -12.29 0.70
CA PRO A 435 -20.00 -13.05 -0.50
C PRO A 435 -20.79 -12.23 -1.53
N LYS A 436 -21.58 -11.24 -1.08
CA LYS A 436 -22.32 -10.32 -1.98
C LYS A 436 -21.41 -9.38 -2.77
N LEU A 437 -20.15 -9.20 -2.37
CA LEU A 437 -19.18 -8.35 -3.06
C LEU A 437 -18.39 -9.11 -4.15
N GLY A 438 -18.54 -10.44 -4.25
CA GLY A 438 -17.76 -11.27 -5.17
C GLY A 438 -16.28 -11.30 -4.78
N ALA A 439 -15.38 -11.02 -5.72
CA ALA A 439 -13.94 -10.82 -5.49
C ALA A 439 -13.63 -9.31 -5.41
N PRO A 440 -13.90 -8.63 -4.27
CA PRO A 440 -13.76 -7.19 -4.15
C PRO A 440 -12.28 -6.79 -4.00
N HIS A 441 -12.04 -5.47 -4.10
CA HIS A 441 -10.74 -4.86 -3.91
C HIS A 441 -9.98 -5.35 -2.66
N ALA A 442 -8.70 -5.69 -2.81
CA ALA A 442 -7.79 -6.14 -1.75
C ALA A 442 -8.11 -7.52 -1.12
N VAL A 443 -9.05 -8.29 -1.70
CA VAL A 443 -9.39 -9.62 -1.15
C VAL A 443 -8.29 -10.64 -1.39
N GLU A 444 -7.50 -10.50 -2.45
CA GLU A 444 -6.41 -11.40 -2.83
C GLU A 444 -5.21 -11.36 -1.86
N LEU A 445 -5.10 -10.31 -1.05
CA LEU A 445 -3.92 -10.09 -0.19
C LEU A 445 -3.69 -11.22 0.80
N ALA A 446 -4.76 -11.76 1.42
CA ALA A 446 -4.64 -12.88 2.34
C ALA A 446 -4.16 -14.17 1.63
N TYR A 447 -4.40 -14.29 0.32
CA TYR A 447 -3.88 -15.40 -0.50
C TYR A 447 -2.41 -15.16 -0.89
N VAL A 448 -2.04 -13.94 -1.26
CA VAL A 448 -0.66 -13.59 -1.62
C VAL A 448 0.29 -13.80 -0.42
N PHE A 449 -0.13 -13.39 0.78
CA PHE A 449 0.67 -13.53 2.00
C PHE A 449 0.48 -14.89 2.70
N ASP A 450 -0.43 -15.74 2.21
CA ASP A 450 -0.82 -17.01 2.85
C ASP A 450 -1.20 -16.82 4.33
N THR A 451 -2.05 -15.83 4.58
CA THR A 451 -2.53 -15.44 5.91
C THR A 451 -4.04 -15.59 6.06
N LEU A 452 -4.62 -16.54 5.33
CA LEU A 452 -6.04 -16.86 5.43
C LEU A 452 -6.42 -17.30 6.85
N ASN A 453 -7.60 -16.91 7.28
CA ASN A 453 -8.13 -17.37 8.56
C ASN A 453 -8.39 -18.90 8.50
N GLU A 454 -7.62 -19.67 9.25
CA GLU A 454 -7.68 -21.14 9.27
C GLU A 454 -9.07 -21.70 9.60
N LYS A 455 -9.86 -20.99 10.42
CA LYS A 455 -11.20 -21.43 10.82
C LYS A 455 -12.23 -21.28 9.70
N THR A 456 -12.01 -20.39 8.74
CA THR A 456 -12.98 -20.08 7.68
C THR A 456 -12.51 -20.47 6.28
N ALA A 457 -11.21 -20.63 6.06
CA ALA A 457 -10.65 -21.02 4.77
C ALA A 457 -10.95 -22.50 4.45
N SER A 458 -11.42 -22.77 3.22
CA SER A 458 -11.55 -24.15 2.72
C SER A 458 -10.18 -24.74 2.32
N ALA A 459 -10.13 -26.03 2.04
CA ALA A 459 -8.93 -26.66 1.50
C ALA A 459 -8.51 -26.02 0.17
N GLN A 460 -9.48 -25.71 -0.71
CA GLN A 460 -9.20 -25.02 -1.99
C GLN A 460 -8.66 -23.61 -1.79
N ASP A 461 -9.20 -22.85 -0.81
CA ASP A 461 -8.68 -21.51 -0.50
C ASP A 461 -7.22 -21.57 -0.03
N ARG A 462 -6.89 -22.52 0.85
CA ARG A 462 -5.50 -22.74 1.31
C ARG A 462 -4.57 -23.16 0.17
N GLN A 463 -5.02 -24.07 -0.69
CA GLN A 463 -4.25 -24.48 -1.87
C GLN A 463 -3.99 -23.32 -2.82
N LEU A 464 -5.01 -22.49 -3.09
CA LEU A 464 -4.87 -21.29 -3.93
C LEU A 464 -3.88 -20.30 -3.28
N ALA A 465 -3.97 -20.05 -1.96
CA ALA A 465 -3.07 -19.17 -1.24
C ALA A 465 -1.62 -19.64 -1.33
N GLN A 466 -1.36 -20.92 -1.06
CA GLN A 466 -0.02 -21.52 -1.21
C GLN A 466 0.50 -21.43 -2.64
N THR A 467 -0.35 -21.66 -3.64
CA THR A 467 0.02 -21.52 -5.05
C THR A 467 0.37 -20.08 -5.39
N MET A 468 -0.44 -19.10 -4.98
CA MET A 468 -0.18 -17.69 -5.22
C MET A 468 1.10 -17.23 -4.51
N ASN A 469 1.28 -17.55 -3.22
CA ASN A 469 2.49 -17.22 -2.47
C ASN A 469 3.75 -17.75 -3.17
N ARG A 470 3.72 -19.02 -3.64
CA ARG A 470 4.81 -19.63 -4.41
C ARG A 470 5.06 -18.94 -5.76
N CYS A 471 4.01 -18.55 -6.50
CA CYS A 471 4.15 -17.83 -7.77
C CYS A 471 4.81 -16.45 -7.56
N TRP A 472 4.40 -15.70 -6.52
CA TRP A 472 5.00 -14.40 -6.17
C TRP A 472 6.46 -14.57 -5.74
N ALA A 473 6.77 -15.56 -4.90
CA ALA A 473 8.13 -15.88 -4.49
C ALA A 473 9.01 -16.31 -5.69
N GLN A 474 8.47 -17.10 -6.61
CA GLN A 474 9.16 -17.53 -7.83
C GLN A 474 9.43 -16.33 -8.76
N PHE A 475 8.44 -15.45 -8.95
CA PHE A 475 8.64 -14.21 -9.71
C PHE A 475 9.71 -13.33 -9.06
N ALA A 476 9.71 -13.17 -7.74
CA ALA A 476 10.72 -12.41 -7.02
C ALA A 476 12.13 -13.03 -7.21
N ARG A 477 12.23 -14.33 -7.34
CA ARG A 477 13.50 -15.05 -7.54
C ARG A 477 14.07 -14.85 -8.94
N THR A 478 13.21 -14.91 -9.98
CA THR A 478 13.64 -15.06 -11.36
C THR A 478 13.11 -14.02 -12.34
N GLY A 479 12.07 -13.25 -11.98
CA GLY A 479 11.31 -12.41 -12.91
C GLY A 479 10.29 -13.18 -13.75
N ASN A 480 10.14 -14.49 -13.51
CA ASN A 480 9.20 -15.37 -14.18
C ASN A 480 8.41 -16.16 -13.13
N PRO A 481 7.06 -16.10 -13.09
CA PRO A 481 6.26 -16.82 -12.10
C PRO A 481 6.19 -18.34 -12.34
N ASN A 482 6.67 -18.83 -13.48
CA ASN A 482 6.62 -20.23 -13.88
C ASN A 482 7.72 -21.06 -13.21
N ALA A 483 7.34 -22.22 -12.68
CA ALA A 483 8.25 -23.27 -12.19
C ALA A 483 7.53 -24.63 -12.19
N ALA A 484 8.27 -25.71 -12.00
CA ALA A 484 7.69 -27.03 -11.84
C ALA A 484 6.70 -27.06 -10.65
N GLY A 485 5.50 -27.59 -10.88
CA GLY A 485 4.43 -27.64 -9.88
C GLY A 485 3.73 -26.30 -9.60
N LEU A 486 3.92 -25.31 -10.47
CA LEU A 486 3.13 -24.07 -10.53
C LEU A 486 2.30 -24.02 -11.82
N PRO A 487 1.18 -23.27 -11.85
CA PRO A 487 0.39 -23.13 -13.05
C PRO A 487 1.19 -22.45 -14.17
N THR A 488 0.97 -22.86 -15.40
CA THR A 488 1.56 -22.19 -16.57
C THR A 488 0.98 -20.79 -16.73
N TRP A 489 1.81 -19.77 -16.57
CA TRP A 489 1.46 -18.37 -16.66
C TRP A 489 2.03 -17.75 -17.95
N PRO A 490 1.22 -17.45 -18.95
CA PRO A 490 1.71 -16.89 -20.21
C PRO A 490 2.24 -15.48 -20.01
N ALA A 491 3.34 -15.15 -20.68
CA ALA A 491 3.80 -13.77 -20.77
C ALA A 491 2.78 -12.95 -21.57
N TYR A 492 2.55 -11.72 -21.12
CA TYR A 492 1.67 -10.78 -21.81
C TYR A 492 2.33 -10.30 -23.09
N THR A 493 1.64 -10.45 -24.23
CA THR A 493 2.03 -9.88 -25.52
C THR A 493 0.92 -8.99 -26.07
N MET A 494 1.25 -8.10 -27.00
CA MET A 494 0.25 -7.22 -27.63
C MET A 494 -0.74 -7.97 -28.51
N GLU A 495 -0.32 -9.11 -29.09
CA GLU A 495 -1.11 -9.94 -29.99
C GLU A 495 -2.13 -10.77 -29.22
N GLN A 496 -1.69 -11.43 -28.16
CA GLN A 496 -2.52 -12.41 -27.42
C GLN A 496 -3.21 -11.77 -26.21
N ARG A 497 -2.54 -10.86 -25.48
CA ARG A 497 -3.05 -10.20 -24.26
C ARG A 497 -3.58 -11.22 -23.25
N GLN A 498 -2.79 -12.28 -23.04
CA GLN A 498 -3.13 -13.38 -22.14
C GLN A 498 -2.99 -12.97 -20.68
N TYR A 499 -3.82 -13.57 -19.84
CA TYR A 499 -3.78 -13.40 -18.39
C TYR A 499 -4.15 -14.70 -17.68
N LEU A 500 -3.73 -14.82 -16.42
CA LEU A 500 -4.11 -15.92 -15.55
C LEU A 500 -5.33 -15.52 -14.71
N VAL A 501 -6.32 -16.39 -14.64
CA VAL A 501 -7.47 -16.27 -13.74
C VAL A 501 -7.14 -17.05 -12.48
N LEU A 502 -7.05 -16.35 -11.35
CA LEU A 502 -6.77 -16.92 -10.04
C LEU A 502 -8.08 -17.15 -9.28
N ASP A 503 -8.55 -18.38 -9.32
CA ASP A 503 -9.71 -18.93 -8.59
C ASP A 503 -9.34 -20.33 -8.11
N HIS A 504 -10.28 -21.08 -7.53
CA HIS A 504 -10.03 -22.48 -7.14
C HIS A 504 -9.59 -23.34 -8.35
N GLU A 505 -10.11 -23.06 -9.53
CA GLU A 505 -9.58 -23.53 -10.80
C GLU A 505 -8.80 -22.39 -11.45
N ILE A 506 -7.49 -22.57 -11.60
CA ILE A 506 -6.64 -21.60 -12.26
C ILE A 506 -6.71 -21.82 -13.75
N THR A 507 -7.20 -20.83 -14.50
CA THR A 507 -7.40 -20.88 -15.94
C THR A 507 -6.72 -19.72 -16.65
N GLN A 508 -6.57 -19.84 -17.96
CA GLN A 508 -6.04 -18.75 -18.80
C GLN A 508 -7.17 -18.04 -19.52
N GLY A 509 -7.05 -16.72 -19.65
CA GLY A 509 -7.92 -15.88 -20.45
C GLY A 509 -7.11 -15.00 -21.40
N ALA A 510 -7.80 -14.35 -22.32
CA ALA A 510 -7.19 -13.40 -23.24
C ALA A 510 -8.09 -12.17 -23.44
N ARG A 511 -7.49 -11.01 -23.71
CA ARG A 511 -8.18 -9.78 -24.10
C ARG A 511 -9.22 -9.32 -23.08
N LEU A 512 -8.83 -9.26 -21.79
CA LEU A 512 -9.71 -8.91 -20.68
C LEU A 512 -10.41 -7.56 -20.92
N ARG A 513 -11.70 -7.60 -21.23
CA ARG A 513 -12.58 -6.43 -21.49
C ARG A 513 -12.01 -5.41 -22.49
N ASP A 514 -11.28 -5.86 -23.50
CA ASP A 514 -10.59 -5.00 -24.47
C ASP A 514 -11.48 -3.93 -25.08
N LYS A 515 -12.69 -4.30 -25.57
CA LYS A 515 -13.63 -3.36 -26.21
C LYS A 515 -14.04 -2.21 -25.27
N VAL A 516 -14.25 -2.50 -23.99
CA VAL A 516 -14.59 -1.50 -22.98
C VAL A 516 -13.40 -0.59 -22.72
N CYS A 517 -12.22 -1.18 -22.50
CA CYS A 517 -10.99 -0.42 -22.28
C CYS A 517 -10.64 0.47 -23.48
N ASP A 518 -10.90 0.04 -24.72
CA ASP A 518 -10.65 0.86 -25.91
C ASP A 518 -11.54 2.12 -25.96
N VAL A 519 -12.79 2.03 -25.51
CA VAL A 519 -13.66 3.20 -25.37
C VAL A 519 -13.18 4.13 -24.27
N LEU A 520 -12.82 3.56 -23.11
CA LEU A 520 -12.29 4.32 -21.99
C LEU A 520 -10.96 5.01 -22.33
N ASP A 521 -10.09 4.37 -23.10
CA ASP A 521 -8.83 4.96 -23.57
C ASP A 521 -9.07 6.19 -24.42
N ARG A 522 -9.98 6.12 -25.39
CA ARG A 522 -10.35 7.29 -26.23
C ARG A 522 -10.96 8.41 -25.39
N ALA A 523 -11.92 8.09 -24.54
CA ALA A 523 -12.57 9.06 -23.66
C ALA A 523 -11.58 9.77 -22.71
N SER A 524 -10.59 9.04 -22.22
CA SER A 524 -9.57 9.58 -21.31
C SER A 524 -8.60 10.55 -21.97
N GLN A 525 -8.28 10.37 -23.25
CA GLN A 525 -7.40 11.28 -24.01
C GLN A 525 -7.97 12.70 -24.04
N ASP A 526 -9.29 12.84 -24.21
CA ASP A 526 -9.96 14.12 -24.27
C ASP A 526 -9.93 14.88 -22.93
N VAL A 527 -9.95 14.15 -21.81
CA VAL A 527 -9.97 14.75 -20.46
C VAL A 527 -8.68 15.50 -20.13
N TYR A 528 -7.54 14.93 -20.53
CA TYR A 528 -6.23 15.44 -20.14
C TYR A 528 -5.58 16.34 -21.20
N ASN A 529 -6.09 16.34 -22.45
CA ASN A 529 -5.57 17.16 -23.52
C ASN A 529 -6.29 18.52 -23.67
N LYS A 530 -7.39 18.76 -22.95
CA LYS A 530 -8.07 20.07 -22.97
C LYS A 530 -7.20 21.11 -22.29
N PRO A 531 -6.99 22.28 -22.94
CA PRO A 531 -6.45 23.44 -22.24
C PRO A 531 -7.40 23.85 -21.10
N PRO A 532 -6.91 24.51 -20.04
CA PRO A 532 -7.77 25.04 -19.00
C PRO A 532 -8.85 25.90 -19.66
N ALA A 533 -10.11 25.71 -19.23
CA ALA A 533 -11.19 26.61 -19.66
C ALA A 533 -10.74 28.04 -19.37
N GLY A 534 -10.69 28.90 -20.39
CA GLY A 534 -10.26 30.27 -20.24
C GLY A 534 -11.05 30.95 -19.10
N LYS A 535 -10.32 31.67 -18.23
CA LYS A 535 -10.91 32.56 -17.24
C LYS A 535 -11.61 33.69 -17.93
#